data_b0a10bec6f4580382aeedf5b25b16f08
#
_entry.id   b0a10bec6f4580382aeedf5b25b16f08
#
_cell.length_a   1.000
_cell.length_b   1.000
_cell.length_c   1.000
_cell.angle_alpha   90.00
_cell.angle_beta   90.00
_cell.angle_gamma   90.00
#
_symmetry.space_group_name_H-M   'P 1'
#
loop_
_entity.id
_entity.type
_entity.pdbx_description
1 polymer ?
#
loop_
_entity_poly.entity_id
_entity_poly.type
_entity_poly.pdbx_seq_one_letter_code
_entity_poly.pdbx_strand_id
1 'polypeptide(L)'
;MIKSIDLPNIKNITVSGRIGSGATTVAMGLSKTLEWPLLEGGALFEKIHQELNISEVNVNGRPDKFDLEFEENIKKILREQSRQIIQSHLAGFDAQNIPGIFKILVVCEDSDGNDKPEIRIDRLVNRRKISIEEAKVEVLVRENENIEKWQRLYANGDKNWFYWDKNYYDLVINTYSHNQEETLKIALEAIGYK
;
A
#
# COMPACT_ATOMS: atom_id res chain seq x y z
N MET A 1 -25.52 -15.12 -7.47
CA MET A 1 -24.22 -15.30 -6.81
C MET A 1 -23.16 -14.88 -7.81
N ILE A 2 -22.46 -13.80 -7.52
CA ILE A 2 -21.34 -13.30 -8.32
C ILE A 2 -20.20 -14.31 -8.10
N LYS A 3 -19.63 -14.83 -9.19
CA LYS A 3 -18.63 -15.90 -9.10
C LYS A 3 -17.25 -15.23 -9.06
N SER A 4 -16.70 -15.04 -7.85
CA SER A 4 -15.35 -14.49 -7.73
C SER A 4 -14.34 -15.30 -8.53
N ILE A 5 -13.42 -14.62 -9.19
CA ILE A 5 -12.44 -15.23 -10.11
C ILE A 5 -11.41 -16.01 -9.30
N ASP A 6 -11.10 -17.21 -9.75
CA ASP A 6 -10.09 -18.07 -9.15
C ASP A 6 -8.76 -17.88 -9.86
N LEU A 7 -7.69 -17.63 -9.08
CA LEU A 7 -6.34 -17.49 -9.61
C LEU A 7 -5.50 -18.69 -9.16
N PRO A 8 -5.01 -19.52 -10.09
CA PRO A 8 -4.18 -20.65 -9.72
C PRO A 8 -2.95 -20.20 -8.92
N ASN A 9 -2.73 -20.82 -7.75
CA ASN A 9 -1.59 -20.57 -6.86
C ASN A 9 -1.56 -19.20 -6.16
N ILE A 10 -2.52 -18.31 -6.40
CA ILE A 10 -2.64 -17.03 -5.69
C ILE A 10 -3.84 -17.09 -4.77
N LYS A 11 -3.55 -17.04 -3.48
CA LYS A 11 -4.55 -17.06 -2.42
C LYS A 11 -5.05 -15.67 -2.08
N ASN A 12 -4.13 -14.71 -1.97
CA ASN A 12 -4.43 -13.29 -1.70
C ASN A 12 -3.44 -12.40 -2.49
N ILE A 13 -3.78 -11.11 -2.59
CA ILE A 13 -2.93 -10.11 -3.23
C ILE A 13 -2.69 -8.98 -2.23
N THR A 14 -1.42 -8.56 -2.09
CA THR A 14 -1.09 -7.33 -1.37
C THR A 14 -0.65 -6.25 -2.34
N VAL A 15 -1.06 -5.00 -2.07
CA VAL A 15 -0.66 -3.84 -2.86
C VAL A 15 -0.08 -2.80 -1.92
N SER A 16 1.22 -2.58 -2.01
CA SER A 16 1.94 -1.57 -1.25
C SER A 16 2.41 -0.42 -2.14
N GLY A 17 2.69 0.70 -1.54
CA GLY A 17 3.26 1.85 -2.24
C GLY A 17 3.35 3.08 -1.35
N ARG A 18 4.17 4.01 -1.79
CA ARG A 18 4.34 5.30 -1.11
C ARG A 18 3.09 6.17 -1.28
N ILE A 19 2.89 7.16 -0.41
CA ILE A 19 1.75 8.07 -0.48
C ILE A 19 1.69 8.74 -1.86
N GLY A 20 0.55 8.65 -2.53
CA GLY A 20 0.36 9.23 -3.88
C GLY A 20 0.96 8.41 -5.05
N SER A 21 1.58 7.25 -4.80
CA SER A 21 2.13 6.40 -5.87
C SER A 21 1.09 5.79 -6.81
N GLY A 22 -0.18 5.66 -6.37
CA GLY A 22 -1.25 5.03 -7.15
C GLY A 22 -1.66 3.64 -6.63
N ALA A 23 -1.06 3.15 -5.55
CA ALA A 23 -1.35 1.82 -4.97
C ALA A 23 -2.85 1.57 -4.72
N THR A 24 -3.56 2.54 -4.14
CA THR A 24 -5.00 2.44 -3.90
C THR A 24 -5.79 2.24 -5.22
N THR A 25 -5.42 2.96 -6.28
CA THR A 25 -6.08 2.85 -7.59
C THR A 25 -5.91 1.46 -8.19
N VAL A 26 -4.71 0.90 -8.10
CA VAL A 26 -4.42 -0.48 -8.53
C VAL A 26 -5.24 -1.49 -7.73
N ALA A 27 -5.24 -1.35 -6.40
CA ALA A 27 -5.97 -2.26 -5.51
C ALA A 27 -7.49 -2.23 -5.77
N MET A 28 -8.07 -1.04 -5.97
CA MET A 28 -9.48 -0.87 -6.33
C MET A 28 -9.80 -1.48 -7.70
N GLY A 29 -8.91 -1.29 -8.69
CA GLY A 29 -9.06 -1.89 -10.02
C GLY A 29 -9.03 -3.42 -9.97
N LEU A 30 -8.07 -3.99 -9.24
CA LEU A 30 -8.00 -5.44 -9.00
C LEU A 30 -9.23 -5.97 -8.29
N SER A 31 -9.66 -5.32 -7.21
CA SER A 31 -10.86 -5.71 -6.45
C SER A 31 -12.11 -5.76 -7.33
N LYS A 32 -12.31 -4.72 -8.13
CA LYS A 32 -13.44 -4.65 -9.06
C LYS A 32 -13.39 -5.75 -10.13
N THR A 33 -12.21 -6.00 -10.68
CA THR A 33 -12.04 -6.96 -11.79
C THR A 33 -12.13 -8.41 -11.30
N LEU A 34 -11.52 -8.72 -10.15
CA LEU A 34 -11.50 -10.08 -9.58
C LEU A 34 -12.73 -10.40 -8.74
N GLU A 35 -13.53 -9.39 -8.40
CA GLU A 35 -14.63 -9.49 -7.44
C GLU A 35 -14.16 -10.01 -6.06
N TRP A 36 -12.95 -9.60 -5.70
CA TRP A 36 -12.36 -9.89 -4.39
C TRP A 36 -12.53 -8.69 -3.45
N PRO A 37 -12.87 -8.91 -2.18
CA PRO A 37 -12.96 -7.84 -1.20
C PRO A 37 -11.62 -7.13 -1.04
N LEU A 38 -11.68 -5.80 -0.90
CA LEU A 38 -10.55 -4.93 -0.65
C LEU A 38 -10.56 -4.44 0.80
N LEU A 39 -9.42 -4.60 1.48
CA LEU A 39 -9.13 -3.95 2.75
C LEU A 39 -8.14 -2.82 2.50
N GLU A 40 -8.57 -1.59 2.76
CA GLU A 40 -7.74 -0.39 2.66
C GLU A 40 -7.21 0.01 4.04
N GLY A 41 -5.92 -0.19 4.27
CA GLY A 41 -5.27 0.14 5.53
C GLY A 41 -5.32 1.63 5.89
N GLY A 42 -5.18 2.50 4.89
CA GLY A 42 -5.27 3.95 5.09
C GLY A 42 -6.60 4.38 5.72
N ALA A 43 -7.72 3.89 5.20
CA ALA A 43 -9.05 4.20 5.73
C ALA A 43 -9.24 3.71 7.19
N LEU A 44 -8.63 2.58 7.54
CA LEU A 44 -8.69 2.08 8.90
C LEU A 44 -7.85 2.93 9.86
N PHE A 45 -6.66 3.38 9.45
CA PHE A 45 -5.85 4.31 10.23
C PHE A 45 -6.50 5.68 10.38
N GLU A 46 -7.15 6.20 9.34
CA GLU A 46 -7.95 7.44 9.43
C GLU A 46 -9.02 7.33 10.51
N LYS A 47 -9.73 6.20 10.57
CA LYS A 47 -10.73 5.94 11.61
C LYS A 47 -10.11 5.91 13.02
N ILE A 48 -8.97 5.24 13.19
CA ILE A 48 -8.26 5.20 14.48
C ILE A 48 -7.83 6.60 14.91
N HIS A 49 -7.30 7.41 14.01
CA HIS A 49 -6.93 8.80 14.31
C HIS A 49 -8.14 9.64 14.75
N GLN A 50 -9.29 9.47 14.07
CA GLN A 50 -10.53 10.15 14.46
C GLN A 50 -11.00 9.72 15.86
N GLU A 51 -11.01 8.42 16.16
CA GLU A 51 -11.40 7.89 17.47
C GLU A 51 -10.49 8.37 18.60
N LEU A 52 -9.19 8.53 18.31
CA LEU A 52 -8.21 9.04 19.28
C LEU A 52 -8.16 10.58 19.34
N ASN A 53 -8.92 11.28 18.48
CA ASN A 53 -8.85 12.73 18.30
C ASN A 53 -7.43 13.23 18.02
N ILE A 54 -6.70 12.51 17.18
CA ILE A 54 -5.33 12.82 16.75
C ILE A 54 -5.35 13.21 15.28
N SER A 55 -4.61 14.26 14.91
CA SER A 55 -4.42 14.60 13.48
C SER A 55 -3.76 13.46 12.72
N GLU A 56 -4.22 13.15 11.50
CA GLU A 56 -3.66 12.11 10.64
C GLU A 56 -2.15 12.28 10.38
N VAL A 57 -1.68 13.52 10.36
CA VAL A 57 -0.26 13.85 10.18
C VAL A 57 0.56 13.71 11.46
N ASN A 58 -0.07 13.54 12.63
CA ASN A 58 0.63 13.32 13.90
C ASN A 58 0.87 11.82 14.12
N VAL A 59 1.79 11.24 13.36
CA VAL A 59 2.16 9.82 13.46
C VAL A 59 2.69 9.46 14.86
N ASN A 60 3.46 10.36 15.46
CA ASN A 60 4.05 10.14 16.78
C ASN A 60 3.03 10.20 17.93
N GLY A 61 1.89 10.87 17.73
CA GLY A 61 0.76 10.87 18.66
C GLY A 61 -0.01 9.54 18.68
N ARG A 62 0.15 8.69 17.69
CA ARG A 62 -0.48 7.36 17.63
C ARG A 62 0.35 6.35 18.43
N PRO A 63 -0.20 5.71 19.48
CA PRO A 63 0.53 4.70 20.25
C PRO A 63 0.96 3.52 19.39
N ASP A 64 2.17 2.99 19.63
CA ASP A 64 2.77 1.88 18.85
C ASP A 64 1.89 0.62 18.79
N LYS A 65 1.13 0.36 19.85
CA LYS A 65 0.24 -0.80 19.92
C LYS A 65 -0.74 -0.86 18.75
N PHE A 66 -1.18 0.28 18.22
CA PHE A 66 -2.11 0.29 17.09
C PHE A 66 -1.44 -0.14 15.79
N ASP A 67 -0.19 0.26 15.56
CA ASP A 67 0.58 -0.23 14.42
C ASP A 67 0.82 -1.74 14.55
N LEU A 68 1.26 -2.20 15.71
CA LEU A 68 1.54 -3.62 15.95
C LEU A 68 0.29 -4.51 15.83
N GLU A 69 -0.84 -4.09 16.42
CA GLU A 69 -2.11 -4.80 16.33
C GLU A 69 -2.66 -4.82 14.90
N PHE A 70 -2.52 -3.71 14.17
CA PHE A 70 -2.94 -3.61 12.78
C PHE A 70 -2.17 -4.59 11.89
N GLU A 71 -0.83 -4.57 11.94
CA GLU A 71 -0.01 -5.44 11.09
C GLU A 71 -0.17 -6.92 11.47
N GLU A 72 -0.33 -7.24 12.75
CA GLU A 72 -0.63 -8.62 13.14
C GLU A 72 -2.01 -9.09 12.63
N ASN A 73 -2.99 -8.19 12.59
CA ASN A 73 -4.30 -8.48 12.02
C ASN A 73 -4.23 -8.70 10.50
N ILE A 74 -3.42 -7.92 9.78
CA ILE A 74 -3.14 -8.14 8.35
C ILE A 74 -2.52 -9.53 8.14
N LYS A 75 -1.49 -9.90 8.89
CA LYS A 75 -0.86 -11.23 8.81
C LYS A 75 -1.84 -12.35 9.07
N LYS A 76 -2.74 -12.17 10.05
CA LYS A 76 -3.79 -13.14 10.36
C LYS A 76 -4.76 -13.31 9.18
N ILE A 77 -5.25 -12.22 8.60
CA ILE A 77 -6.12 -12.25 7.41
C ILE A 77 -5.42 -12.99 6.27
N LEU A 78 -4.16 -12.65 5.98
CA LEU A 78 -3.38 -13.28 4.91
C LEU A 78 -3.19 -14.79 5.08
N ARG A 79 -3.08 -15.27 6.34
CA ARG A 79 -2.95 -16.70 6.64
C ARG A 79 -4.26 -17.45 6.60
N GLU A 80 -5.33 -16.86 7.14
CA GLU A 80 -6.60 -17.56 7.43
C GLU A 80 -7.65 -17.40 6.33
N GLN A 81 -7.61 -16.29 5.57
CA GLN A 81 -8.58 -15.98 4.53
C GLN A 81 -7.99 -16.16 3.13
N SER A 82 -8.88 -16.22 2.14
CA SER A 82 -8.53 -16.32 0.73
C SER A 82 -9.32 -15.33 -0.11
N ARG A 83 -8.77 -14.98 -1.28
CA ARG A 83 -9.38 -14.04 -2.22
C ARG A 83 -9.55 -12.66 -1.60
N GLN A 84 -8.54 -12.22 -0.84
CA GLN A 84 -8.49 -10.87 -0.29
C GLN A 84 -7.48 -10.03 -1.07
N ILE A 85 -7.82 -8.76 -1.27
CA ILE A 85 -6.87 -7.74 -1.69
C ILE A 85 -6.63 -6.84 -0.50
N ILE A 86 -5.37 -6.70 -0.09
CA ILE A 86 -5.00 -5.87 1.05
C ILE A 86 -4.08 -4.76 0.55
N GLN A 87 -4.54 -3.52 0.70
CA GLN A 87 -3.75 -2.34 0.37
C GLN A 87 -3.34 -1.64 1.66
N SER A 88 -2.06 -1.69 1.97
CA SER A 88 -1.41 -0.87 3.00
C SER A 88 0.06 -0.67 2.68
N HIS A 89 0.72 0.25 3.38
CA HIS A 89 2.14 0.49 3.18
C HIS A 89 2.97 -0.77 3.42
N LEU A 90 2.73 -1.47 4.53
CA LEU A 90 3.51 -2.64 4.95
C LEU A 90 2.97 -3.99 4.44
N ALA A 91 1.83 -4.04 3.75
CA ALA A 91 1.16 -5.30 3.40
C ALA A 91 2.06 -6.31 2.65
N GLY A 92 2.91 -5.84 1.73
CA GLY A 92 3.87 -6.69 1.03
C GLY A 92 5.03 -7.15 1.92
N PHE A 93 5.49 -6.29 2.83
CA PHE A 93 6.48 -6.64 3.84
C PHE A 93 5.91 -7.67 4.83
N ASP A 94 4.70 -7.49 5.32
CA ASP A 94 4.03 -8.42 6.24
C ASP A 94 3.71 -9.78 5.60
N ALA A 95 3.52 -9.80 4.28
CA ALA A 95 3.23 -10.99 3.53
C ALA A 95 4.45 -11.89 3.29
N GLN A 96 5.64 -11.49 3.69
CA GLN A 96 6.84 -12.30 3.52
C GLN A 96 6.70 -13.63 4.27
N ASN A 97 7.13 -14.71 3.61
CA ASN A 97 7.04 -16.07 4.13
C ASN A 97 5.60 -16.61 4.37
N ILE A 98 4.57 -15.92 3.86
CA ILE A 98 3.21 -16.45 3.81
C ILE A 98 2.94 -17.02 2.40
N PRO A 99 2.72 -18.32 2.25
CA PRO A 99 2.56 -18.94 0.94
C PRO A 99 1.26 -18.51 0.24
N GLY A 100 1.32 -18.39 -1.09
CA GLY A 100 0.16 -18.06 -1.92
C GLY A 100 -0.21 -16.57 -1.93
N ILE A 101 0.65 -15.69 -1.44
CA ILE A 101 0.43 -14.24 -1.52
C ILE A 101 1.20 -13.67 -2.70
N PHE A 102 0.51 -12.95 -3.58
CA PHE A 102 1.15 -12.18 -4.65
C PHE A 102 1.32 -10.73 -4.20
N LYS A 103 2.56 -10.28 -4.13
CA LYS A 103 2.96 -9.00 -3.55
C LYS A 103 3.28 -7.98 -4.63
N ILE A 104 2.53 -6.89 -4.69
CA ILE A 104 2.69 -5.79 -5.66
C ILE A 104 3.20 -4.55 -4.94
N LEU A 105 4.28 -3.97 -5.47
CA LEU A 105 4.75 -2.64 -5.10
C LEU A 105 4.41 -1.66 -6.23
N VAL A 106 3.80 -0.53 -5.86
CA VAL A 106 3.51 0.57 -6.79
C VAL A 106 4.42 1.74 -6.48
N VAL A 107 5.25 2.12 -7.44
CA VAL A 107 6.21 3.23 -7.36
C VAL A 107 5.85 4.36 -8.33
N CYS A 108 6.47 5.52 -8.13
CA CYS A 108 6.42 6.67 -9.05
C CYS A 108 7.85 7.21 -9.21
N GLU A 109 8.63 6.59 -10.09
CA GLU A 109 10.06 6.82 -10.28
C GLU A 109 10.35 7.21 -11.73
N ASP A 110 11.30 8.13 -11.94
CA ASP A 110 11.80 8.46 -13.28
C ASP A 110 12.65 7.33 -13.88
N SER A 111 13.22 7.57 -15.06
CA SER A 111 14.07 6.60 -15.78
C SER A 111 15.34 6.20 -15.01
N ASP A 112 15.80 7.06 -14.10
CA ASP A 112 17.00 6.83 -13.29
C ASP A 112 16.68 6.15 -11.96
N GLY A 113 15.38 5.86 -11.70
CA GLY A 113 14.89 5.22 -10.49
C GLY A 113 14.68 6.18 -9.32
N ASN A 114 14.70 7.49 -9.57
CA ASN A 114 14.46 8.49 -8.52
C ASN A 114 12.95 8.68 -8.30
N ASP A 115 12.53 8.66 -7.05
CA ASP A 115 11.15 8.98 -6.66
C ASP A 115 10.75 10.39 -7.10
N LYS A 116 9.49 10.55 -7.50
CA LYS A 116 8.91 11.80 -8.00
C LYS A 116 7.84 12.33 -7.03
N PRO A 117 8.25 12.91 -5.89
CA PRO A 117 7.31 13.42 -4.89
C PRO A 117 6.38 14.50 -5.43
N GLU A 118 6.83 15.34 -6.36
CA GLU A 118 6.01 16.37 -6.99
C GLU A 118 4.79 15.80 -7.73
N ILE A 119 4.96 14.67 -8.41
CA ILE A 119 3.86 13.97 -9.09
C ILE A 119 2.93 13.30 -8.08
N ARG A 120 3.49 12.72 -7.02
CA ARG A 120 2.71 12.10 -5.95
C ARG A 120 1.85 13.13 -5.21
N ILE A 121 2.40 14.34 -4.97
CA ILE A 121 1.69 15.49 -4.40
C ILE A 121 0.52 15.92 -5.31
N ASP A 122 0.79 16.14 -6.61
CA ASP A 122 -0.24 16.54 -7.57
C ASP A 122 -1.40 15.53 -7.63
N ARG A 123 -1.08 14.24 -7.67
CA ARG A 123 -2.09 13.17 -7.63
C ARG A 123 -2.94 13.20 -6.36
N LEU A 124 -2.32 13.49 -5.22
CA LEU A 124 -3.02 13.55 -3.94
C LEU A 124 -3.96 14.76 -3.88
N VAL A 125 -3.51 15.94 -4.32
CA VAL A 125 -4.34 17.14 -4.49
C VAL A 125 -5.57 16.84 -5.34
N ASN A 126 -5.35 16.24 -6.52
CA ASN A 126 -6.44 15.96 -7.47
C ASN A 126 -7.43 14.92 -6.95
N ARG A 127 -6.96 13.89 -6.24
CA ARG A 127 -7.80 12.81 -5.70
C ARG A 127 -8.57 13.22 -4.46
N ARG A 128 -7.91 13.86 -3.48
CA ARG A 128 -8.50 14.19 -2.17
C ARG A 128 -9.12 15.59 -2.12
N LYS A 129 -8.89 16.42 -3.14
CA LYS A 129 -9.34 17.83 -3.19
C LYS A 129 -8.82 18.66 -2.01
N ILE A 130 -7.59 18.39 -1.58
CA ILE A 130 -6.86 19.13 -0.55
C ILE A 130 -5.92 20.15 -1.17
N SER A 131 -5.40 21.08 -0.37
CA SER A 131 -4.41 22.06 -0.83
C SER A 131 -3.06 21.39 -1.15
N ILE A 132 -2.21 22.11 -1.89
CA ILE A 132 -0.85 21.65 -2.19
C ILE A 132 -0.03 21.53 -0.91
N GLU A 133 -0.22 22.45 0.03
CA GLU A 133 0.48 22.44 1.32
C GLU A 133 0.10 21.22 2.16
N GLU A 134 -1.17 20.89 2.26
CA GLU A 134 -1.63 19.66 2.92
C GLU A 134 -1.06 18.41 2.24
N ALA A 135 -1.08 18.35 0.92
CA ALA A 135 -0.50 17.23 0.17
C ALA A 135 1.03 17.10 0.37
N LYS A 136 1.75 18.22 0.47
CA LYS A 136 3.18 18.21 0.81
C LYS A 136 3.44 17.66 2.21
N VAL A 137 2.62 18.04 3.20
CA VAL A 137 2.73 17.51 4.56
C VAL A 137 2.52 15.99 4.56
N GLU A 138 1.52 15.48 3.84
CA GLU A 138 1.27 14.05 3.69
C GLU A 138 2.46 13.30 3.07
N VAL A 139 2.97 13.80 1.94
CA VAL A 139 3.98 13.10 1.13
C VAL A 139 5.40 13.25 1.69
N LEU A 140 5.73 14.38 2.32
CA LEU A 140 7.08 14.66 2.77
C LEU A 140 7.28 14.51 4.28
N VAL A 141 6.28 14.91 5.08
CA VAL A 141 6.41 14.88 6.54
C VAL A 141 5.85 13.58 7.11
N ARG A 142 4.56 13.29 6.88
CA ARG A 142 3.90 12.10 7.41
C ARG A 142 4.55 10.81 6.95
N GLU A 143 4.99 10.75 5.67
CA GLU A 143 5.69 9.57 5.15
C GLU A 143 7.00 9.32 5.91
N ASN A 144 7.81 10.37 6.15
CA ASN A 144 9.06 10.24 6.89
C ASN A 144 8.83 9.84 8.35
N GLU A 145 7.86 10.43 9.03
CA GLU A 145 7.52 10.05 10.41
C GLU A 145 7.06 8.59 10.51
N ASN A 146 6.27 8.11 9.54
CA ASN A 146 5.89 6.70 9.47
C ASN A 146 7.11 5.80 9.27
N ILE A 147 8.03 6.16 8.37
CA ILE A 147 9.26 5.40 8.12
C ILE A 147 10.11 5.30 9.39
N GLU A 148 10.36 6.41 10.07
CA GLU A 148 11.14 6.42 11.30
C GLU A 148 10.51 5.55 12.39
N LYS A 149 9.19 5.61 12.53
CA LYS A 149 8.43 4.78 13.45
C LYS A 149 8.54 3.29 13.09
N TRP A 150 8.34 2.94 11.82
CA TRP A 150 8.39 1.55 11.36
C TRP A 150 9.81 0.97 11.37
N GLN A 151 10.84 1.76 11.07
CA GLN A 151 12.23 1.35 11.25
C GLN A 151 12.49 0.94 12.71
N ARG A 152 11.97 1.70 13.67
CA ARG A 152 12.08 1.37 15.09
C ARG A 152 11.27 0.11 15.45
N LEU A 153 10.04 -0.03 14.96
CA LEU A 153 9.15 -1.13 15.33
C LEU A 153 9.48 -2.46 14.65
N TYR A 154 9.91 -2.42 13.38
CA TYR A 154 10.01 -3.63 12.55
C TYR A 154 11.43 -3.93 12.05
N ALA A 155 12.35 -3.00 12.16
CA ALA A 155 13.70 -3.14 11.63
C ALA A 155 14.82 -2.86 12.67
N ASN A 156 14.51 -2.92 13.96
CA ASN A 156 15.47 -2.66 15.05
C ASN A 156 16.22 -1.32 14.92
N GLY A 157 15.59 -0.31 14.31
CA GLY A 157 16.15 1.01 14.08
C GLY A 157 17.11 1.13 12.89
N ASP A 158 17.16 0.13 12.02
CA ASP A 158 17.97 0.19 10.79
C ASP A 158 17.44 1.30 9.85
N LYS A 159 18.25 2.34 9.66
CA LYS A 159 17.94 3.49 8.81
C LYS A 159 17.98 3.19 7.31
N ASN A 160 18.55 2.05 6.92
CA ASN A 160 18.57 1.61 5.52
C ASN A 160 17.39 0.70 5.17
N TRP A 161 16.56 0.34 6.15
CA TRP A 161 15.36 -0.43 5.89
C TRP A 161 14.23 0.47 5.38
N PHE A 162 13.62 0.03 4.29
CA PHE A 162 12.42 0.65 3.73
C PHE A 162 11.42 -0.43 3.30
N TYR A 163 10.14 -0.25 3.62
CA TYR A 163 9.09 -1.21 3.25
C TYR A 163 8.91 -1.34 1.73
N TRP A 164 9.40 -0.38 0.95
CA TRP A 164 9.38 -0.43 -0.52
C TRP A 164 10.65 -1.00 -1.14
N ASP A 165 11.47 -1.73 -0.39
CA ASP A 165 12.54 -2.51 -0.98
C ASP A 165 11.94 -3.50 -1.99
N LYS A 166 12.35 -3.37 -3.26
CA LYS A 166 11.81 -4.14 -4.38
C LYS A 166 11.97 -5.65 -4.19
N ASN A 167 12.93 -6.09 -3.38
CA ASN A 167 13.15 -7.49 -3.06
C ASN A 167 12.03 -8.14 -2.23
N TYR A 168 11.14 -7.36 -1.63
CA TYR A 168 9.98 -7.88 -0.88
C TYR A 168 8.79 -8.22 -1.78
N TYR A 169 8.83 -7.91 -3.09
CA TYR A 169 7.68 -7.94 -3.97
C TYR A 169 7.88 -8.85 -5.16
N ASP A 170 6.79 -9.45 -5.61
CA ASP A 170 6.76 -10.30 -6.81
C ASP A 170 6.60 -9.47 -8.09
N LEU A 171 6.00 -8.28 -7.97
CA LEU A 171 5.80 -7.33 -9.06
C LEU A 171 6.03 -5.89 -8.59
N VAL A 172 6.79 -5.14 -9.36
CA VAL A 172 6.95 -3.68 -9.18
C VAL A 172 6.33 -2.97 -10.37
N ILE A 173 5.36 -2.08 -10.12
CA ILE A 173 4.69 -1.29 -11.15
C ILE A 173 5.07 0.18 -11.00
N ASN A 174 5.69 0.75 -12.03
CA ASN A 174 6.03 2.17 -12.06
C ASN A 174 4.92 2.97 -12.74
N THR A 175 4.23 3.81 -11.97
CA THR A 175 3.13 4.65 -12.46
C THR A 175 3.57 5.98 -13.05
N TYR A 176 4.87 6.29 -13.04
CA TYR A 176 5.40 7.50 -13.69
C TYR A 176 5.14 7.50 -15.19
N SER A 177 5.35 6.37 -15.83
CA SER A 177 5.24 6.16 -17.28
C SER A 177 3.97 5.46 -17.74
N HIS A 178 3.05 5.13 -16.82
CA HIS A 178 1.82 4.39 -17.14
C HIS A 178 0.58 5.08 -16.58
N ASN A 179 -0.48 5.11 -17.36
CA ASN A 179 -1.79 5.55 -16.90
C ASN A 179 -2.48 4.46 -16.04
N GLN A 180 -3.68 4.74 -15.54
CA GLN A 180 -4.40 3.83 -14.64
C GLN A 180 -4.79 2.52 -15.32
N GLU A 181 -5.21 2.56 -16.59
CA GLU A 181 -5.61 1.35 -17.35
C GLU A 181 -4.41 0.46 -17.63
N GLU A 182 -3.30 1.05 -18.09
CA GLU A 182 -2.04 0.35 -18.33
C GLU A 182 -1.50 -0.29 -17.05
N THR A 183 -1.53 0.44 -15.94
CA THR A 183 -1.10 -0.04 -14.63
C THR A 183 -1.92 -1.24 -14.15
N LEU A 184 -3.25 -1.17 -14.29
CA LEU A 184 -4.13 -2.28 -13.96
C LEU A 184 -3.91 -3.48 -14.87
N LYS A 185 -3.73 -3.25 -16.18
CA LYS A 185 -3.44 -4.30 -17.13
C LYS A 185 -2.16 -5.06 -16.78
N ILE A 186 -1.07 -4.36 -16.46
CA ILE A 186 0.19 -4.96 -16.00
C ILE A 186 -0.05 -5.86 -14.78
N ALA A 187 -0.81 -5.36 -13.79
CA ALA A 187 -1.11 -6.13 -12.59
C ALA A 187 -1.91 -7.41 -12.92
N LEU A 188 -2.94 -7.31 -13.77
CA LEU A 188 -3.79 -8.44 -14.17
C LEU A 188 -3.02 -9.48 -14.97
N GLU A 189 -2.18 -9.07 -15.91
CA GLU A 189 -1.32 -9.98 -16.70
C GLU A 189 -0.34 -10.73 -15.79
N ALA A 190 0.26 -10.05 -14.82
CA ALA A 190 1.23 -10.66 -13.90
C ALA A 190 0.63 -11.72 -12.97
N ILE A 191 -0.64 -11.57 -12.59
CA ILE A 191 -1.36 -12.59 -11.80
C ILE A 191 -1.99 -13.70 -12.66
N GLY A 192 -1.79 -13.66 -13.99
CA GLY A 192 -2.32 -14.67 -14.92
C GLY A 192 -3.82 -14.53 -15.22
N TYR A 193 -4.39 -13.35 -14.99
CA TYR A 193 -5.77 -13.05 -15.38
C TYR A 193 -5.87 -12.96 -16.92
N LYS A 194 -6.85 -13.66 -17.49
CA LYS A 194 -7.07 -13.71 -18.95
C LYS A 194 -8.44 -13.20 -19.33
#